data_c4a16dd9928d5227d3e62ebef8d5ae94
#
_entry.id   c4a16dd9928d5227d3e62ebef8d5ae94
#
_cell.length_a   1.000
_cell.length_b   1.000
_cell.length_c   1.000
_cell.angle_alpha   90.00
_cell.angle_beta   90.00
_cell.angle_gamma   90.00
#
_symmetry.space_group_name_H-M   'P 1'
#
loop_
_entity.id
_entity.type
_entity.pdbx_description
1 polymer ?
#
loop_
_entity_poly.entity_id
_entity_poly.type
_entity_poly.pdbx_seq_one_letter_code
_entity_poly.pdbx_strand_id
1 'polypeptide(L)'
;MSEEFGIIVCGHGSRDEGAVREFAVVAEALRARFSDREVEHGFLEFATPIIRDGLDKLVARGVTRIFALPGMLFAAGHAKNDIPSVLNTYAAQNPGVEIIYGRELGIDLKMIRAAGDRVQEAVAEANATLGEIPMHETMLLTVGRGASDPDANSNVAKVSRMLWEGLGFGWGETAYSGVTFPLVQPGLEHAVKLGYRRIIVFPYFLFTGVLVNRIYDHTDMVAANHPDVQFVKAPYLNDHPQVLETFADRVDEILNGTNLMNCQMCKYREQVLGFEAEVGLPQESHHHHVEGIGTGEAHGHSHGHSHGHDHDHHDHDHDHGHHHPYPHADHPHGPRTLPAEGD
;
A
#
# COMPACT_ATOMS: atom_id res chain seq x y z
N MET A 1 -20.60 29.92 -7.75
CA MET A 1 -19.84 29.97 -6.51
C MET A 1 -19.03 28.69 -6.48
N SER A 2 -17.71 28.74 -6.47
CA SER A 2 -16.89 27.51 -6.31
C SER A 2 -17.23 26.93 -4.94
N GLU A 3 -17.67 25.68 -4.89
CA GLU A 3 -17.91 25.00 -3.62
C GLU A 3 -16.62 25.05 -2.78
N GLU A 4 -16.72 25.53 -1.54
CA GLU A 4 -15.59 25.62 -0.63
C GLU A 4 -15.38 24.23 0.01
N PHE A 5 -14.16 23.71 -0.12
CA PHE A 5 -13.77 22.42 0.45
C PHE A 5 -12.31 22.45 0.90
N GLY A 6 -11.97 21.58 1.84
CA GLY A 6 -10.59 21.28 2.19
C GLY A 6 -10.20 19.87 1.75
N ILE A 7 -8.93 19.57 1.76
CA ILE A 7 -8.37 18.27 1.37
C ILE A 7 -7.57 17.68 2.53
N ILE A 8 -7.75 16.40 2.80
CA ILE A 8 -6.87 15.65 3.69
C ILE A 8 -6.35 14.40 2.99
N VAL A 9 -5.03 14.20 3.04
CA VAL A 9 -4.39 12.97 2.56
C VAL A 9 -4.21 12.03 3.74
N CYS A 10 -4.82 10.85 3.66
CA CYS A 10 -4.84 9.85 4.73
C CYS A 10 -3.82 8.74 4.44
N GLY A 11 -2.76 8.67 5.25
CA GLY A 11 -1.71 7.65 5.14
C GLY A 11 -1.88 6.53 6.18
N HIS A 12 -1.20 5.42 5.93
CA HIS A 12 -1.07 4.36 6.93
C HIS A 12 -0.21 4.83 8.11
N GLY A 13 0.89 5.49 7.81
CA GLY A 13 1.95 5.82 8.74
C GLY A 13 3.13 4.85 8.68
N SER A 14 4.23 5.26 9.25
CA SER A 14 5.48 4.50 9.27
C SER A 14 6.33 4.89 10.46
N ARG A 15 7.11 3.93 11.00
CA ARG A 15 8.18 4.22 11.96
C ARG A 15 9.44 4.75 11.27
N ASP A 16 9.51 4.69 9.95
CA ASP A 16 10.59 5.25 9.15
C ASP A 16 10.30 6.73 8.88
N GLU A 17 11.14 7.61 9.41
CA GLU A 17 11.00 9.05 9.23
C GLU A 17 11.15 9.49 7.77
N GLY A 18 11.90 8.73 6.95
CA GLY A 18 12.01 8.97 5.51
C GLY A 18 10.65 8.83 4.83
N ALA A 19 9.93 7.74 5.14
CA ALA A 19 8.58 7.52 4.61
C ALA A 19 7.59 8.62 5.04
N VAL A 20 7.70 9.10 6.28
CA VAL A 20 6.86 10.20 6.79
C VAL A 20 7.15 11.50 6.04
N ARG A 21 8.43 11.82 5.81
CA ARG A 21 8.82 13.01 5.03
C ARG A 21 8.36 12.93 3.58
N GLU A 22 8.55 11.80 2.93
CA GLU A 22 8.12 11.60 1.54
C GLU A 22 6.60 11.68 1.39
N PHE A 23 5.84 11.16 2.37
CA PHE A 23 4.39 11.32 2.39
C PHE A 23 3.96 12.79 2.49
N ALA A 24 4.65 13.59 3.29
CA ALA A 24 4.34 15.02 3.44
C ALA A 24 4.50 15.80 2.13
N VAL A 25 5.40 15.37 1.24
CA VAL A 25 5.61 15.98 -0.10
C VAL A 25 4.32 15.92 -0.94
N VAL A 26 3.51 14.87 -0.80
CA VAL A 26 2.21 14.77 -1.49
C VAL A 26 1.26 15.89 -1.04
N ALA A 27 1.16 16.13 0.26
CA ALA A 27 0.33 17.22 0.78
C ALA A 27 0.84 18.59 0.34
N GLU A 28 2.17 18.79 0.27
CA GLU A 28 2.78 20.02 -0.25
C GLU A 28 2.47 20.23 -1.74
N ALA A 29 2.56 19.17 -2.54
CA ALA A 29 2.22 19.23 -3.97
C ALA A 29 0.74 19.59 -4.18
N LEU A 30 -0.16 19.01 -3.38
CA LEU A 30 -1.58 19.34 -3.44
C LEU A 30 -1.84 20.79 -2.97
N ARG A 31 -1.14 21.31 -1.94
CA ARG A 31 -1.21 22.73 -1.56
C ARG A 31 -0.80 23.65 -2.70
N ALA A 32 0.26 23.30 -3.42
CA ALA A 32 0.69 24.07 -4.57
C ALA A 32 -0.33 24.03 -5.73
N ARG A 33 -0.94 22.86 -5.95
CA ARG A 33 -1.93 22.64 -7.02
C ARG A 33 -3.29 23.28 -6.72
N PHE A 34 -3.72 23.26 -5.46
CA PHE A 34 -4.98 23.82 -4.97
C PHE A 34 -4.70 24.97 -4.00
N SER A 35 -4.03 26.01 -4.48
CA SER A 35 -3.51 27.11 -3.65
C SER A 35 -4.59 27.96 -2.97
N ASP A 36 -5.85 27.85 -3.42
CA ASP A 36 -7.03 28.48 -2.85
C ASP A 36 -7.78 27.57 -1.85
N ARG A 37 -7.21 26.41 -1.51
CA ARG A 37 -7.80 25.42 -0.62
C ARG A 37 -6.91 25.09 0.56
N GLU A 38 -7.55 24.71 1.66
CA GLU A 38 -6.82 24.18 2.82
C GLU A 38 -6.48 22.70 2.59
N VAL A 39 -5.21 22.34 2.76
CA VAL A 39 -4.72 20.95 2.56
C VAL A 39 -3.96 20.50 3.78
N GLU A 40 -4.38 19.38 4.36
CA GLU A 40 -3.71 18.72 5.48
C GLU A 40 -3.42 17.25 5.14
N HIS A 41 -2.67 16.60 5.99
CA HIS A 41 -2.43 15.17 5.95
C HIS A 41 -2.47 14.56 7.35
N GLY A 42 -2.65 13.25 7.43
CA GLY A 42 -2.60 12.53 8.68
C GLY A 42 -2.43 11.03 8.46
N PHE A 43 -1.98 10.35 9.51
CA PHE A 43 -1.68 8.94 9.49
C PHE A 43 -2.67 8.16 10.37
N LEU A 44 -2.89 6.89 10.05
CA LEU A 44 -3.64 5.97 10.90
C LEU A 44 -2.85 5.64 12.17
N GLU A 45 -1.57 5.28 12.01
CA GLU A 45 -0.73 4.75 13.07
C GLU A 45 0.76 5.07 12.85
N PHE A 46 1.59 4.84 13.87
CA PHE A 46 3.06 4.92 13.86
C PHE A 46 3.68 6.30 13.58
N ALA A 47 2.92 7.29 13.15
CA ALA A 47 3.42 8.63 12.82
C ALA A 47 2.40 9.71 13.17
N THR A 48 2.89 10.92 13.36
CA THR A 48 2.08 12.13 13.58
C THR A 48 2.26 13.10 12.42
N PRO A 49 1.25 13.97 12.12
CA PRO A 49 -0.06 14.03 12.78
C PRO A 49 -0.92 12.82 12.47
N ILE A 50 -1.83 12.43 13.37
CA ILE A 50 -2.84 11.44 13.05
C ILE A 50 -3.95 12.06 12.18
N ILE A 51 -4.78 11.23 11.55
CA ILE A 51 -5.86 11.73 10.65
C ILE A 51 -6.75 12.73 11.38
N ARG A 52 -7.11 12.47 12.63
CA ARG A 52 -7.93 13.36 13.46
C ARG A 52 -7.30 14.76 13.61
N ASP A 53 -6.00 14.85 13.87
CA ASP A 53 -5.31 16.14 14.01
C ASP A 53 -5.38 16.97 12.73
N GLY A 54 -5.29 16.31 11.57
CA GLY A 54 -5.45 16.96 10.27
C GLY A 54 -6.88 17.48 10.06
N LEU A 55 -7.88 16.68 10.43
CA LEU A 55 -9.29 17.07 10.37
C LEU A 55 -9.59 18.25 11.32
N ASP A 56 -9.09 18.21 12.56
CA ASP A 56 -9.26 19.29 13.54
C ASP A 56 -8.67 20.61 13.02
N LYS A 57 -7.51 20.57 12.36
CA LYS A 57 -6.90 21.75 11.74
C LYS A 57 -7.75 22.34 10.63
N LEU A 58 -8.33 21.50 9.76
CA LEU A 58 -9.23 21.96 8.71
C LEU A 58 -10.50 22.61 9.29
N VAL A 59 -11.13 21.95 10.26
CA VAL A 59 -12.34 22.45 10.92
C VAL A 59 -12.07 23.74 11.67
N ALA A 60 -10.93 23.86 12.37
CA ALA A 60 -10.52 25.09 13.07
C ALA A 60 -10.32 26.29 12.11
N ARG A 61 -10.05 26.03 10.81
CA ARG A 61 -9.98 27.06 9.76
C ARG A 61 -11.32 27.33 9.10
N GLY A 62 -12.41 26.73 9.60
CA GLY A 62 -13.77 26.94 9.11
C GLY A 62 -14.17 26.03 7.95
N VAL A 63 -13.39 25.02 7.60
CA VAL A 63 -13.73 24.06 6.56
C VAL A 63 -14.83 23.12 7.06
N THR A 64 -15.95 23.06 6.33
CA THR A 64 -17.10 22.20 6.64
C THR A 64 -17.29 21.06 5.65
N ARG A 65 -16.62 21.11 4.51
CA ARG A 65 -16.63 20.05 3.49
C ARG A 65 -15.21 19.59 3.20
N ILE A 66 -14.93 18.33 3.46
CA ILE A 66 -13.57 17.78 3.40
C ILE A 66 -13.51 16.61 2.41
N PHE A 67 -12.56 16.67 1.49
CA PHE A 67 -12.24 15.56 0.59
C PHE A 67 -11.05 14.77 1.18
N ALA A 68 -11.31 13.53 1.56
CA ALA A 68 -10.31 12.66 2.17
C ALA A 68 -9.78 11.68 1.12
N LEU A 69 -8.47 11.71 0.87
CA LEU A 69 -7.80 10.91 -0.14
C LEU A 69 -6.93 9.84 0.52
N PRO A 70 -7.13 8.54 0.24
CA PRO A 70 -6.21 7.53 0.73
C PRO A 70 -4.87 7.61 0.00
N GLY A 71 -3.79 7.78 0.75
CA GLY A 71 -2.41 7.73 0.24
C GLY A 71 -1.95 6.30 0.02
N MET A 72 -2.66 5.55 -0.82
CA MET A 72 -2.48 4.11 -1.04
C MET A 72 -2.57 3.75 -2.51
N LEU A 73 -1.74 2.79 -2.92
CA LEU A 73 -1.74 2.28 -4.29
C LEU A 73 -3.01 1.49 -4.61
N PHE A 74 -3.37 0.56 -3.75
CA PHE A 74 -4.54 -0.30 -3.92
C PHE A 74 -5.34 -0.39 -2.62
N ALA A 75 -6.65 -0.48 -2.77
CA ALA A 75 -7.55 -0.62 -1.65
C ALA A 75 -7.50 -2.03 -1.06
N ALA A 76 -7.13 -2.11 0.22
CA ALA A 76 -7.20 -3.28 1.08
C ALA A 76 -7.77 -2.85 2.44
N GLY A 77 -7.58 -3.62 3.51
CA GLY A 77 -8.18 -3.37 4.82
C GLY A 77 -8.14 -1.91 5.28
N HIS A 78 -6.97 -1.27 5.24
CA HIS A 78 -6.84 0.12 5.70
C HIS A 78 -7.69 1.10 4.87
N ALA A 79 -7.66 0.99 3.53
CA ALA A 79 -8.43 1.88 2.68
C ALA A 79 -9.94 1.54 2.66
N LYS A 80 -10.30 0.24 2.78
CA LYS A 80 -11.69 -0.23 2.72
C LYS A 80 -12.41 -0.16 4.06
N ASN A 81 -11.67 -0.15 5.18
CA ASN A 81 -12.23 -0.22 6.54
C ASN A 81 -11.69 0.83 7.50
N ASP A 82 -10.39 0.86 7.73
CA ASP A 82 -9.82 1.58 8.86
C ASP A 82 -9.92 3.11 8.67
N ILE A 83 -9.50 3.63 7.53
CA ILE A 83 -9.64 5.05 7.20
C ILE A 83 -11.12 5.46 7.18
N PRO A 84 -12.04 4.76 6.46
CA PRO A 84 -13.47 5.08 6.51
C PRO A 84 -14.05 5.08 7.92
N SER A 85 -13.61 4.17 8.79
CA SER A 85 -14.04 4.11 10.19
C SER A 85 -13.68 5.39 10.95
N VAL A 86 -12.42 5.86 10.83
CA VAL A 86 -11.97 7.12 11.45
C VAL A 86 -12.76 8.30 10.92
N LEU A 87 -12.92 8.42 9.60
CA LEU A 87 -13.61 9.52 8.95
C LEU A 87 -15.11 9.57 9.32
N ASN A 88 -15.79 8.43 9.30
CA ASN A 88 -17.21 8.34 9.65
C ASN A 88 -17.43 8.65 11.14
N THR A 89 -16.54 8.16 12.01
CA THR A 89 -16.59 8.48 13.45
C THR A 89 -16.41 9.97 13.69
N TYR A 90 -15.43 10.59 13.00
CA TYR A 90 -15.18 12.02 13.11
C TYR A 90 -16.39 12.85 12.64
N ALA A 91 -16.97 12.52 11.50
CA ALA A 91 -18.15 13.21 10.97
C ALA A 91 -19.36 13.08 11.92
N ALA A 92 -19.56 11.89 12.51
CA ALA A 92 -20.64 11.68 13.51
C ALA A 92 -20.43 12.52 14.79
N GLN A 93 -19.19 12.74 15.21
CA GLN A 93 -18.84 13.55 16.38
C GLN A 93 -18.87 15.06 16.11
N ASN A 94 -18.80 15.48 14.84
CA ASN A 94 -18.75 16.89 14.41
C ASN A 94 -19.93 17.22 13.47
N PRO A 95 -21.16 17.39 14.00
CA PRO A 95 -22.33 17.72 13.18
C PRO A 95 -22.10 19.01 12.39
N GLY A 96 -22.29 18.95 11.06
CA GLY A 96 -22.04 20.05 10.14
C GLY A 96 -20.74 19.93 9.35
N VAL A 97 -19.93 18.91 9.62
CA VAL A 97 -18.77 18.54 8.80
C VAL A 97 -19.16 17.40 7.87
N GLU A 98 -19.09 17.65 6.57
CA GLU A 98 -19.25 16.64 5.52
C GLU A 98 -17.87 16.11 5.11
N ILE A 99 -17.66 14.79 5.14
CA ILE A 99 -16.43 14.16 4.67
C ILE A 99 -16.76 13.24 3.50
N ILE A 100 -16.13 13.49 2.35
CA ILE A 100 -16.26 12.65 1.16
C ILE A 100 -14.95 11.91 0.96
N TYR A 101 -15.01 10.59 1.01
CA TYR A 101 -13.84 9.74 0.87
C TYR A 101 -13.60 9.38 -0.59
N GLY A 102 -12.41 9.74 -1.09
CA GLY A 102 -11.95 9.44 -2.44
C GLY A 102 -11.47 8.00 -2.58
N ARG A 103 -11.29 7.55 -3.83
CA ARG A 103 -10.70 6.25 -4.11
C ARG A 103 -9.17 6.30 -4.00
N GLU A 104 -8.57 5.12 -3.90
CA GLU A 104 -7.12 4.92 -3.96
C GLU A 104 -6.54 5.31 -5.33
N LEU A 105 -5.21 5.35 -5.47
CA LEU A 105 -4.54 5.65 -6.74
C LEU A 105 -4.89 4.63 -7.82
N GLY A 106 -4.97 3.35 -7.48
CA GLY A 106 -5.50 2.27 -8.31
C GLY A 106 -4.69 1.97 -9.56
N ILE A 107 -5.36 1.33 -10.51
CA ILE A 107 -4.85 1.13 -11.87
C ILE A 107 -5.19 2.39 -12.67
N ASP A 108 -4.18 3.21 -12.90
CA ASP A 108 -4.29 4.47 -13.62
C ASP A 108 -3.14 4.59 -14.63
N LEU A 109 -3.40 5.18 -15.80
CA LEU A 109 -2.37 5.33 -16.83
C LEU A 109 -1.19 6.19 -16.36
N LYS A 110 -1.44 7.20 -15.53
CA LYS A 110 -0.37 8.03 -14.93
C LYS A 110 0.49 7.20 -13.99
N MET A 111 -0.12 6.31 -13.18
CA MET A 111 0.61 5.41 -12.29
C MET A 111 1.44 4.39 -13.08
N ILE A 112 0.90 3.85 -14.18
CA ILE A 112 1.65 2.93 -15.07
C ILE A 112 2.82 3.66 -15.74
N ARG A 113 2.65 4.92 -16.15
CA ARG A 113 3.74 5.73 -16.72
C ARG A 113 4.82 6.00 -15.68
N ALA A 114 4.46 6.44 -14.49
CA ALA A 114 5.40 6.64 -13.38
C ALA A 114 6.23 5.37 -13.09
N ALA A 115 5.56 4.22 -13.04
CA ALA A 115 6.23 2.94 -12.85
C ALA A 115 7.15 2.59 -14.03
N GLY A 116 6.69 2.82 -15.27
CA GLY A 116 7.47 2.61 -16.48
C GLY A 116 8.73 3.46 -16.50
N ASP A 117 8.63 4.74 -16.17
CA ASP A 117 9.75 5.68 -16.12
C ASP A 117 10.80 5.21 -15.09
N ARG A 118 10.38 4.80 -13.87
CA ARG A 118 11.28 4.27 -12.83
C ARG A 118 12.01 2.99 -13.27
N VAL A 119 11.30 2.10 -13.95
CA VAL A 119 11.89 0.87 -14.50
C VAL A 119 12.88 1.18 -15.63
N GLN A 120 12.54 2.10 -16.54
CA GLN A 120 13.41 2.50 -17.64
C GLN A 120 14.66 3.24 -17.15
N GLU A 121 14.56 4.09 -16.13
CA GLU A 121 15.70 4.71 -15.44
C GLU A 121 16.71 3.64 -14.98
N ALA A 122 16.23 2.61 -14.29
CA ALA A 122 17.07 1.51 -13.81
C ALA A 122 17.70 0.69 -14.93
N VAL A 123 16.95 0.43 -16.01
CA VAL A 123 17.48 -0.27 -17.19
C VAL A 123 18.56 0.56 -17.89
N ALA A 124 18.35 1.87 -18.05
CA ALA A 124 19.30 2.76 -18.68
C ALA A 124 20.61 2.86 -17.88
N GLU A 125 20.51 3.00 -16.55
CA GLU A 125 21.67 3.01 -15.67
C GLU A 125 22.43 1.69 -15.71
N ALA A 126 21.71 0.56 -15.68
CA ALA A 126 22.32 -0.77 -15.77
C ALA A 126 23.02 -0.99 -17.12
N ASN A 127 22.43 -0.55 -18.22
CA ASN A 127 23.07 -0.63 -19.54
C ASN A 127 24.34 0.20 -19.61
N ALA A 128 24.36 1.38 -19.00
CA ALA A 128 25.53 2.26 -18.97
C ALA A 128 26.67 1.71 -18.08
N THR A 129 26.34 1.02 -16.98
CA THR A 129 27.32 0.61 -15.95
C THR A 129 27.73 -0.86 -16.04
N LEU A 130 26.81 -1.75 -16.43
CA LEU A 130 26.99 -3.21 -16.44
C LEU A 130 27.04 -3.81 -17.85
N GLY A 131 26.90 -2.98 -18.88
CA GLY A 131 26.82 -3.39 -20.27
C GLY A 131 25.40 -3.61 -20.76
N GLU A 132 25.21 -3.42 -22.05
CA GLU A 132 23.91 -3.47 -22.71
C GLU A 132 23.35 -4.91 -22.76
N ILE A 133 22.10 -5.07 -22.28
CA ILE A 133 21.32 -6.29 -22.44
C ILE A 133 19.95 -5.91 -23.00
N PRO A 134 19.52 -6.55 -24.10
CA PRO A 134 18.22 -6.26 -24.71
C PRO A 134 17.06 -6.54 -23.74
N MET A 135 15.97 -5.79 -23.88
CA MET A 135 14.79 -5.93 -23.02
C MET A 135 14.21 -7.35 -23.05
N HIS A 136 14.21 -8.02 -24.21
CA HIS A 136 13.71 -9.39 -24.34
C HIS A 136 14.61 -10.47 -23.66
N GLU A 137 15.86 -10.12 -23.30
CA GLU A 137 16.76 -10.94 -22.48
C GLU A 137 16.75 -10.51 -21.00
N THR A 138 15.92 -9.55 -20.65
CA THR A 138 15.75 -9.00 -19.30
C THR A 138 14.37 -9.38 -18.77
N MET A 139 14.31 -9.69 -17.48
CA MET A 139 13.08 -10.02 -16.76
C MET A 139 12.71 -8.88 -15.81
N LEU A 140 11.43 -8.61 -15.67
CA LEU A 140 10.87 -7.71 -14.64
C LEU A 140 10.30 -8.52 -13.48
N LEU A 141 10.75 -8.27 -12.25
CA LEU A 141 10.12 -8.73 -11.04
C LEU A 141 9.49 -7.53 -10.32
N THR A 142 8.18 -7.40 -10.41
CA THR A 142 7.43 -6.35 -9.71
C THR A 142 7.12 -6.82 -8.29
N VAL A 143 7.51 -6.05 -7.28
CA VAL A 143 7.32 -6.40 -5.88
C VAL A 143 6.27 -5.50 -5.25
N GLY A 144 5.13 -6.08 -4.88
CA GLY A 144 4.08 -5.41 -4.11
C GLY A 144 4.29 -5.53 -2.60
N ARG A 145 3.51 -4.75 -1.83
CA ARG A 145 3.48 -4.88 -0.36
C ARG A 145 2.98 -6.27 0.07
N GLY A 146 1.97 -6.75 -0.61
CA GLY A 146 1.14 -7.88 -0.20
C GLY A 146 0.01 -7.45 0.76
N ALA A 147 -1.11 -8.11 0.62
CA ALA A 147 -2.31 -7.86 1.41
C ALA A 147 -3.07 -9.17 1.65
N SER A 148 -3.90 -9.19 2.69
CA SER A 148 -4.90 -10.24 2.91
C SER A 148 -6.07 -10.16 1.92
N ASP A 149 -6.16 -9.08 1.15
CA ASP A 149 -7.18 -8.85 0.14
C ASP A 149 -6.66 -9.29 -1.24
N PRO A 150 -7.22 -10.36 -1.84
CA PRO A 150 -6.76 -10.87 -3.14
C PRO A 150 -7.02 -9.89 -4.29
N ASP A 151 -8.00 -8.99 -4.17
CA ASP A 151 -8.25 -7.93 -5.15
C ASP A 151 -7.03 -6.97 -5.23
N ALA A 152 -6.51 -6.52 -4.07
CA ALA A 152 -5.30 -5.70 -4.03
C ALA A 152 -4.07 -6.43 -4.59
N ASN A 153 -3.89 -7.72 -4.29
CA ASN A 153 -2.79 -8.52 -4.82
C ASN A 153 -2.89 -8.71 -6.34
N SER A 154 -4.10 -8.92 -6.86
CA SER A 154 -4.35 -9.07 -8.30
C SER A 154 -4.04 -7.79 -9.08
N ASN A 155 -4.22 -6.62 -8.47
CA ASN A 155 -3.86 -5.33 -9.06
C ASN A 155 -2.33 -5.19 -9.24
N VAL A 156 -1.51 -5.72 -8.33
CA VAL A 156 -0.05 -5.78 -8.52
C VAL A 156 0.30 -6.63 -9.75
N ALA A 157 -0.32 -7.80 -9.91
CA ALA A 157 -0.13 -8.65 -11.08
C ALA A 157 -0.55 -7.96 -12.39
N LYS A 158 -1.64 -7.19 -12.35
CA LYS A 158 -2.11 -6.38 -13.49
C LYS A 158 -1.07 -5.29 -13.87
N VAL A 159 -0.54 -4.56 -12.89
CA VAL A 159 0.53 -3.57 -13.13
C VAL A 159 1.75 -4.25 -13.73
N SER A 160 2.21 -5.35 -13.14
CA SER A 160 3.36 -6.12 -13.65
C SER A 160 3.15 -6.50 -15.11
N ARG A 161 1.96 -7.01 -15.47
CA ARG A 161 1.62 -7.40 -16.84
C ARG A 161 1.68 -6.21 -17.81
N MET A 162 1.11 -5.07 -17.42
CA MET A 162 1.11 -3.87 -18.26
C MET A 162 2.53 -3.31 -18.48
N LEU A 163 3.38 -3.34 -17.45
CA LEU A 163 4.78 -2.90 -17.54
C LEU A 163 5.60 -3.85 -18.41
N TRP A 164 5.54 -5.13 -18.12
CA TRP A 164 6.30 -6.14 -18.85
C TRP A 164 5.99 -6.12 -20.36
N GLU A 165 4.69 -6.18 -20.72
CA GLU A 165 4.29 -6.13 -22.13
C GLU A 165 4.59 -4.77 -22.77
N GLY A 166 4.28 -3.69 -22.05
CA GLY A 166 4.43 -2.32 -22.55
C GLY A 166 5.89 -1.92 -22.80
N LEU A 167 6.81 -2.42 -22.00
CA LEU A 167 8.25 -2.11 -22.12
C LEU A 167 9.04 -3.16 -22.92
N GLY A 168 8.43 -4.29 -23.27
CA GLY A 168 9.04 -5.33 -24.10
C GLY A 168 10.04 -6.23 -23.37
N PHE A 169 9.86 -6.44 -22.05
CA PHE A 169 10.63 -7.42 -21.30
C PHE A 169 10.37 -8.84 -21.82
N GLY A 170 11.37 -9.72 -21.73
CA GLY A 170 11.22 -11.12 -22.12
C GLY A 170 10.24 -11.89 -21.25
N TRP A 171 10.14 -11.51 -19.96
CA TRP A 171 9.20 -12.08 -18.98
C TRP A 171 8.95 -11.12 -17.84
N GLY A 172 7.86 -11.34 -17.12
CA GLY A 172 7.51 -10.62 -15.91
C GLY A 172 6.87 -11.51 -14.86
N GLU A 173 7.24 -11.32 -13.61
CA GLU A 173 6.66 -12.00 -12.45
C GLU A 173 6.33 -11.00 -11.35
N THR A 174 5.58 -11.48 -10.36
CA THR A 174 5.27 -10.71 -9.14
C THR A 174 5.79 -11.42 -7.91
N ALA A 175 6.25 -10.61 -6.94
CA ALA A 175 6.54 -11.06 -5.59
C ALA A 175 5.99 -10.04 -4.58
N TYR A 176 6.01 -10.38 -3.30
CA TYR A 176 5.46 -9.54 -2.25
C TYR A 176 6.43 -9.42 -1.07
N SER A 177 6.45 -8.26 -0.44
CA SER A 177 7.32 -8.03 0.73
C SER A 177 6.81 -8.69 2.01
N GLY A 178 5.54 -9.15 2.03
CA GLY A 178 4.92 -9.86 3.15
C GLY A 178 3.48 -10.22 2.87
N VAL A 179 2.81 -10.84 3.83
CA VAL A 179 1.37 -11.15 3.89
C VAL A 179 0.89 -12.19 2.88
N THR A 180 1.38 -12.17 1.65
CA THR A 180 1.01 -13.13 0.58
C THR A 180 2.23 -13.62 -0.18
N PHE A 181 2.06 -14.64 -1.00
CA PHE A 181 3.12 -15.33 -1.73
C PHE A 181 3.08 -15.06 -3.23
N PRO A 182 4.26 -15.23 -3.92
CA PRO A 182 5.57 -15.54 -3.37
C PRO A 182 6.20 -14.35 -2.64
N LEU A 183 6.95 -14.62 -1.57
CA LEU A 183 7.79 -13.60 -0.94
C LEU A 183 8.99 -13.26 -1.83
N VAL A 184 9.66 -12.13 -1.54
CA VAL A 184 10.75 -11.59 -2.38
C VAL A 184 11.83 -12.62 -2.65
N GLN A 185 12.42 -13.23 -1.60
CA GLN A 185 13.51 -14.18 -1.78
C GLN A 185 13.08 -15.42 -2.58
N PRO A 186 12.00 -16.18 -2.26
CA PRO A 186 11.53 -17.28 -3.08
C PRO A 186 11.15 -16.83 -4.52
N GLY A 187 10.60 -15.64 -4.69
CA GLY A 187 10.28 -15.09 -6.00
C GLY A 187 11.52 -14.87 -6.87
N LEU A 188 12.59 -14.31 -6.29
CA LEU A 188 13.88 -14.12 -6.96
C LEU A 188 14.54 -15.46 -7.31
N GLU A 189 14.53 -16.44 -6.39
CA GLU A 189 15.06 -17.77 -6.64
C GLU A 189 14.30 -18.52 -7.75
N HIS A 190 13.01 -18.26 -7.90
CA HIS A 190 12.23 -18.76 -9.04
C HIS A 190 12.58 -18.02 -10.32
N ALA A 191 12.73 -16.69 -10.26
CA ALA A 191 13.11 -15.86 -11.41
C ALA A 191 14.44 -16.29 -12.03
N VAL A 192 15.44 -16.61 -11.20
CA VAL A 192 16.74 -17.13 -11.67
C VAL A 192 16.60 -18.40 -12.52
N LYS A 193 15.68 -19.31 -12.14
CA LYS A 193 15.47 -20.56 -12.88
C LYS A 193 14.93 -20.36 -14.31
N LEU A 194 14.40 -19.17 -14.63
CA LEU A 194 13.92 -18.82 -15.96
C LEU A 194 15.07 -18.48 -16.93
N GLY A 195 16.30 -18.29 -16.42
CA GLY A 195 17.52 -18.17 -17.22
C GLY A 195 17.72 -16.81 -17.90
N TYR A 196 17.06 -15.75 -17.43
CA TYR A 196 17.30 -14.39 -17.91
C TYR A 196 18.65 -13.84 -17.42
N ARG A 197 19.34 -13.11 -18.28
CA ARG A 197 20.66 -12.54 -17.98
C ARG A 197 20.59 -11.39 -16.98
N ARG A 198 19.47 -10.66 -16.97
CA ARG A 198 19.20 -9.55 -16.04
C ARG A 198 17.79 -9.66 -15.48
N ILE A 199 17.67 -9.34 -14.19
CA ILE A 199 16.39 -9.24 -13.48
C ILE A 199 16.30 -7.83 -12.89
N ILE A 200 15.32 -7.06 -13.35
CA ILE A 200 14.96 -5.77 -12.76
C ILE A 200 14.00 -6.02 -11.60
N VAL A 201 14.41 -5.68 -10.38
CA VAL A 201 13.58 -5.79 -9.19
C VAL A 201 12.96 -4.44 -8.91
N PHE A 202 11.66 -4.32 -9.12
CA PHE A 202 10.93 -3.08 -9.02
C PHE A 202 9.96 -3.07 -7.83
N PRO A 203 10.27 -2.36 -6.75
CA PRO A 203 9.34 -2.13 -5.66
C PRO A 203 8.19 -1.21 -6.13
N TYR A 204 6.99 -1.75 -6.27
CA TYR A 204 5.80 -0.95 -6.55
C TYR A 204 5.26 -0.37 -5.24
N PHE A 205 5.92 0.69 -4.77
CA PHE A 205 5.67 1.39 -3.52
C PHE A 205 5.64 2.89 -3.76
N LEU A 206 4.83 3.61 -2.97
CA LEU A 206 4.78 5.07 -3.02
C LEU A 206 6.01 5.69 -2.35
N PHE A 207 6.39 5.18 -1.18
CA PHE A 207 7.40 5.81 -0.33
C PHE A 207 8.42 4.79 0.15
N THR A 208 9.58 5.29 0.60
CA THR A 208 10.61 4.50 1.26
C THR A 208 10.08 3.83 2.54
N GLY A 209 10.89 3.02 3.17
CA GLY A 209 10.62 2.41 4.46
C GLY A 209 11.23 1.04 4.62
N VAL A 210 10.99 0.45 5.79
CA VAL A 210 11.54 -0.87 6.15
C VAL A 210 11.28 -1.94 5.09
N LEU A 211 10.11 -1.91 4.45
CA LEU A 211 9.74 -2.93 3.44
C LEU A 211 10.53 -2.76 2.15
N VAL A 212 10.73 -1.53 1.67
CA VAL A 212 11.54 -1.26 0.46
C VAL A 212 13.00 -1.65 0.71
N ASN A 213 13.56 -1.27 1.85
CA ASN A 213 14.91 -1.65 2.23
C ASN A 213 15.06 -3.18 2.29
N ARG A 214 14.11 -3.87 2.91
CA ARG A 214 14.09 -5.34 2.94
C ARG A 214 14.05 -5.97 1.54
N ILE A 215 13.30 -5.40 0.59
CA ILE A 215 13.29 -5.88 -0.79
C ILE A 215 14.69 -5.79 -1.39
N TYR A 216 15.38 -4.67 -1.18
CA TYR A 216 16.74 -4.49 -1.68
C TYR A 216 17.75 -5.41 -1.00
N ASP A 217 17.66 -5.61 0.33
CA ASP A 217 18.51 -6.54 1.08
C ASP A 217 18.33 -7.98 0.59
N HIS A 218 17.09 -8.43 0.39
CA HIS A 218 16.82 -9.76 -0.17
C HIS A 218 17.34 -9.89 -1.60
N THR A 219 17.30 -8.83 -2.40
CA THR A 219 17.86 -8.82 -3.75
C THR A 219 19.37 -8.99 -3.70
N ASP A 220 20.06 -8.26 -2.83
CA ASP A 220 21.51 -8.38 -2.66
C ASP A 220 21.91 -9.78 -2.16
N MET A 221 21.14 -10.35 -1.24
CA MET A 221 21.37 -11.70 -0.72
C MET A 221 21.26 -12.76 -1.82
N VAL A 222 20.23 -12.69 -2.66
CA VAL A 222 20.07 -13.64 -3.78
C VAL A 222 21.14 -13.39 -4.85
N ALA A 223 21.46 -12.14 -5.19
CA ALA A 223 22.48 -11.78 -6.15
C ALA A 223 23.86 -12.36 -5.76
N ALA A 224 24.20 -12.37 -4.46
CA ALA A 224 25.46 -12.95 -3.99
C ALA A 224 25.59 -14.46 -4.27
N ASN A 225 24.47 -15.17 -4.38
CA ASN A 225 24.44 -16.61 -4.69
C ASN A 225 24.36 -16.89 -6.22
N HIS A 226 24.09 -15.89 -7.04
CA HIS A 226 23.91 -16.01 -8.49
C HIS A 226 24.72 -14.98 -9.26
N PRO A 227 26.08 -15.06 -9.23
CA PRO A 227 26.96 -14.05 -9.85
C PRO A 227 26.85 -13.95 -11.38
N ASP A 228 26.25 -14.96 -12.02
CA ASP A 228 26.04 -14.99 -13.47
C ASP A 228 24.79 -14.21 -13.91
N VAL A 229 23.97 -13.74 -12.98
CA VAL A 229 22.74 -12.98 -13.22
C VAL A 229 22.92 -11.54 -12.74
N GLN A 230 22.60 -10.57 -13.57
CA GLN A 230 22.60 -9.17 -13.17
C GLN A 230 21.27 -8.83 -12.46
N PHE A 231 21.33 -8.55 -11.16
CA PHE A 231 20.19 -8.01 -10.41
C PHE A 231 20.28 -6.50 -10.36
N VAL A 232 19.21 -5.82 -10.76
CA VAL A 232 19.13 -4.36 -10.80
C VAL A 232 17.96 -3.91 -9.94
N LYS A 233 18.25 -3.10 -8.94
CA LYS A 233 17.23 -2.53 -8.03
C LYS A 233 16.70 -1.25 -8.65
N ALA A 234 15.47 -1.28 -9.14
CA ALA A 234 14.80 -0.09 -9.63
C ALA A 234 14.31 0.79 -8.46
N PRO A 235 14.28 2.12 -8.60
CA PRO A 235 13.69 2.99 -7.60
C PRO A 235 12.17 2.79 -7.52
N TYR A 236 11.59 3.06 -6.34
CA TYR A 236 10.13 3.08 -6.15
C TYR A 236 9.53 4.40 -6.70
N LEU A 237 8.20 4.55 -6.60
CA LEU A 237 7.47 5.64 -7.27
C LEU A 237 7.82 7.04 -6.73
N ASN A 238 7.85 7.20 -5.41
CA ASN A 238 8.14 8.45 -4.70
C ASN A 238 7.31 9.65 -5.22
N ASP A 239 7.93 10.81 -5.31
CA ASP A 239 7.39 12.09 -5.77
C ASP A 239 7.28 12.24 -7.30
N HIS A 240 7.20 11.14 -8.02
CA HIS A 240 7.09 11.19 -9.48
C HIS A 240 5.91 12.09 -9.90
N PRO A 241 6.10 13.02 -10.86
CA PRO A 241 5.06 13.98 -11.24
C PRO A 241 3.70 13.35 -11.56
N GLN A 242 3.70 12.20 -12.23
CA GLN A 242 2.47 11.47 -12.56
C GLN A 242 1.77 10.88 -11.33
N VAL A 243 2.50 10.57 -10.25
CA VAL A 243 1.92 10.15 -8.96
C VAL A 243 1.20 11.34 -8.32
N LEU A 244 1.85 12.50 -8.27
CA LEU A 244 1.28 13.73 -7.70
C LEU A 244 0.04 14.18 -8.48
N GLU A 245 0.10 14.13 -9.82
CA GLU A 245 -1.06 14.41 -10.66
C GLU A 245 -2.21 13.41 -10.46
N THR A 246 -1.91 12.14 -10.16
CA THR A 246 -2.95 11.16 -9.86
C THR A 246 -3.69 11.52 -8.57
N PHE A 247 -2.99 12.01 -7.54
CA PHE A 247 -3.66 12.52 -6.34
C PHE A 247 -4.57 13.72 -6.65
N ALA A 248 -4.14 14.63 -7.53
CA ALA A 248 -4.98 15.76 -7.96
C ALA A 248 -6.23 15.28 -8.71
N ASP A 249 -6.09 14.29 -9.59
CA ASP A 249 -7.25 13.69 -10.29
C ASP A 249 -8.27 13.09 -9.29
N ARG A 250 -7.82 12.54 -8.15
CA ARG A 250 -8.75 12.01 -7.12
C ARG A 250 -9.62 13.12 -6.50
N VAL A 251 -9.09 14.34 -6.37
CA VAL A 251 -9.88 15.51 -5.97
C VAL A 251 -10.91 15.85 -7.06
N ASP A 252 -10.47 15.92 -8.31
CA ASP A 252 -11.34 16.26 -9.45
C ASP A 252 -12.44 15.21 -9.66
N GLU A 253 -12.15 13.92 -9.42
CA GLU A 253 -13.15 12.85 -9.48
C GLU A 253 -14.25 13.02 -8.43
N ILE A 254 -13.92 13.46 -7.21
CA ILE A 254 -14.91 13.77 -6.18
C ILE A 254 -15.79 14.95 -6.64
N LEU A 255 -15.18 16.01 -7.16
CA LEU A 255 -15.88 17.19 -7.65
C LEU A 255 -16.85 16.87 -8.80
N ASN A 256 -16.44 15.99 -9.70
CA ASN A 256 -17.21 15.61 -10.89
C ASN A 256 -18.19 14.46 -10.66
N GLY A 257 -18.26 13.90 -9.46
CA GLY A 257 -19.15 12.78 -9.12
C GLY A 257 -18.76 11.43 -9.76
N THR A 258 -17.49 11.27 -10.16
CA THR A 258 -16.95 10.04 -10.77
C THR A 258 -16.09 9.22 -9.81
N ASN A 259 -16.19 9.52 -8.52
CA ASN A 259 -15.42 8.89 -7.46
C ASN A 259 -15.91 7.46 -7.17
N LEU A 260 -15.42 6.49 -7.93
CA LEU A 260 -15.75 5.06 -7.79
C LEU A 260 -14.55 4.30 -7.24
N MET A 261 -14.64 3.88 -5.98
CA MET A 261 -13.61 3.04 -5.38
C MET A 261 -13.53 1.68 -6.09
N ASN A 262 -12.31 1.23 -6.43
CA ASN A 262 -12.08 -0.07 -7.06
C ASN A 262 -12.16 -1.20 -6.02
N CYS A 263 -13.36 -1.54 -5.58
CA CYS A 263 -13.62 -2.61 -4.64
C CYS A 263 -14.77 -3.52 -5.06
N GLN A 264 -14.99 -3.68 -6.36
CA GLN A 264 -16.08 -4.51 -6.90
C GLN A 264 -15.88 -6.01 -6.60
N MET A 265 -14.62 -6.45 -6.50
CA MET A 265 -14.23 -7.81 -6.12
C MET A 265 -13.81 -7.89 -4.64
N CYS A 266 -14.31 -6.99 -3.82
CA CYS A 266 -13.99 -6.94 -2.39
C CYS A 266 -14.65 -8.11 -1.64
N LYS A 267 -13.87 -8.94 -0.97
CA LYS A 267 -14.36 -10.08 -0.17
C LYS A 267 -15.42 -9.74 0.88
N TYR A 268 -15.51 -8.49 1.28
CA TYR A 268 -16.51 -8.02 2.24
C TYR A 268 -17.86 -7.66 1.61
N ARG A 269 -17.93 -7.55 0.30
CA ARG A 269 -19.15 -7.16 -0.45
C ARG A 269 -19.61 -8.20 -1.44
N GLU A 270 -18.68 -8.97 -2.02
CA GLU A 270 -18.93 -9.94 -3.06
C GLU A 270 -18.41 -11.32 -2.67
N GLN A 271 -19.00 -12.34 -3.24
CA GLN A 271 -18.53 -13.71 -3.05
C GLN A 271 -17.22 -13.90 -3.83
N VAL A 272 -16.09 -13.75 -3.15
CA VAL A 272 -14.76 -14.04 -3.69
C VAL A 272 -14.38 -15.46 -3.32
N LEU A 273 -13.89 -16.22 -4.28
CA LEU A 273 -13.48 -17.62 -4.10
C LEU A 273 -12.51 -17.78 -2.91
N GLY A 274 -12.88 -18.61 -1.95
CA GLY A 274 -12.13 -18.84 -0.72
C GLY A 274 -12.47 -17.88 0.44
N PHE A 275 -13.38 -16.90 0.21
CA PHE A 275 -13.79 -15.90 1.21
C PHE A 275 -15.33 -15.81 1.31
N GLU A 276 -16.04 -16.84 0.89
CA GLU A 276 -17.50 -16.86 0.83
C GLU A 276 -18.15 -16.63 2.19
N ALA A 277 -17.50 -17.09 3.26
CA ALA A 277 -17.97 -16.91 4.63
C ALA A 277 -17.83 -15.47 5.17
N GLU A 278 -17.03 -14.62 4.50
CA GLU A 278 -16.75 -13.25 4.93
C GLU A 278 -17.68 -12.21 4.29
N VAL A 279 -18.48 -12.62 3.30
CA VAL A 279 -19.41 -11.72 2.62
C VAL A 279 -20.46 -11.19 3.59
N GLY A 280 -20.56 -9.86 3.66
CA GLY A 280 -21.52 -9.17 4.53
C GLY A 280 -21.16 -9.13 6.02
N LEU A 281 -20.05 -9.74 6.43
CA LEU A 281 -19.56 -9.60 7.80
C LEU A 281 -18.94 -8.23 8.03
N PRO A 282 -19.02 -7.69 9.28
CA PRO A 282 -18.24 -6.53 9.66
C PRO A 282 -16.75 -6.82 9.44
N GLN A 283 -16.03 -5.84 8.92
CA GLN A 283 -14.58 -5.96 8.81
C GLN A 283 -13.97 -5.88 10.22
N GLU A 284 -13.20 -6.90 10.57
CA GLU A 284 -12.36 -6.82 11.76
C GLU A 284 -11.10 -6.04 11.38
N SER A 285 -10.86 -4.93 12.10
CA SER A 285 -9.58 -4.23 12.01
C SER A 285 -8.47 -5.18 12.49
N HIS A 286 -7.32 -5.15 11.84
CA HIS A 286 -6.13 -5.88 12.33
C HIS A 286 -5.66 -5.35 13.68
N HIS A 287 -6.07 -4.15 14.04
CA HIS A 287 -5.70 -3.48 15.27
C HIS A 287 -6.96 -3.02 15.99
N HIS A 288 -7.14 -3.42 17.23
CA HIS A 288 -8.28 -3.02 18.07
C HIS A 288 -8.35 -1.51 18.32
N HIS A 289 -7.25 -0.80 18.05
CA HIS A 289 -7.11 0.65 18.19
C HIS A 289 -6.24 1.16 17.05
N VAL A 290 -6.83 1.42 15.91
CA VAL A 290 -6.07 1.76 14.69
C VAL A 290 -5.51 3.19 14.77
N GLU A 291 -6.28 4.12 15.34
CA GLU A 291 -5.92 5.53 15.37
C GLU A 291 -4.86 5.81 16.45
N GLY A 292 -3.69 6.30 16.03
CA GLY A 292 -2.63 6.74 16.94
C GLY A 292 -1.74 5.64 17.52
N ILE A 293 -1.87 4.38 17.10
CA ILE A 293 -0.98 3.31 17.57
C ILE A 293 0.48 3.64 17.23
N GLY A 294 1.33 3.55 18.23
CA GLY A 294 2.78 3.76 18.09
C GLY A 294 3.22 5.22 17.97
N THR A 295 2.31 6.20 18.14
CA THR A 295 2.66 7.63 18.12
C THR A 295 3.19 8.15 19.45
N GLY A 296 3.08 7.38 20.54
CA GLY A 296 3.47 7.78 21.91
C GLY A 296 2.44 8.66 22.62
N GLU A 297 1.37 9.07 21.94
CA GLU A 297 0.25 9.80 22.57
C GLU A 297 -0.84 8.82 23.02
N ALA A 298 -1.09 8.76 24.31
CA ALA A 298 -2.18 7.97 24.87
C ALA A 298 -3.51 8.71 24.68
N HIS A 299 -4.18 8.50 23.56
CA HIS A 299 -5.58 8.89 23.42
C HIS A 299 -6.45 7.91 24.22
N GLY A 300 -6.77 8.29 25.44
CA GLY A 300 -7.53 7.47 26.37
C GLY A 300 -8.98 7.25 25.92
N HIS A 301 -9.26 6.10 25.34
CA HIS A 301 -10.59 5.53 25.36
C HIS A 301 -10.57 4.35 26.34
N SER A 302 -10.95 4.66 27.60
CA SER A 302 -11.18 3.68 28.65
C SER A 302 -12.42 2.84 28.29
N HIS A 303 -12.23 1.68 27.71
CA HIS A 303 -13.20 0.60 27.77
C HIS A 303 -12.78 -0.30 28.94
N GLY A 304 -13.42 -0.10 30.09
CA GLY A 304 -13.25 -0.94 31.26
C GLY A 304 -13.67 -2.38 31.00
N HIS A 305 -12.70 -3.26 30.85
CA HIS A 305 -12.85 -4.67 31.14
C HIS A 305 -11.84 -5.04 32.22
N SER A 306 -12.33 -5.05 33.45
CA SER A 306 -11.59 -5.58 34.58
C SER A 306 -11.54 -7.11 34.46
N HIS A 307 -10.40 -7.64 34.09
CA HIS A 307 -10.03 -9.01 34.48
C HIS A 307 -8.71 -8.94 35.20
N GLY A 308 -8.80 -9.06 36.55
CA GLY A 308 -7.66 -9.27 37.39
C GLY A 308 -7.08 -10.66 37.12
N HIS A 309 -5.83 -10.73 36.74
CA HIS A 309 -4.96 -11.87 36.99
C HIS A 309 -3.54 -11.36 37.18
N ASP A 310 -3.04 -11.57 38.40
CA ASP A 310 -1.63 -11.52 38.72
C ASP A 310 -0.89 -12.57 37.90
N HIS A 311 0.10 -12.18 37.12
CA HIS A 311 1.09 -13.11 36.59
C HIS A 311 2.47 -12.50 36.53
N ASP A 312 3.40 -13.26 37.09
CA ASP A 312 4.85 -13.05 37.12
C ASP A 312 5.45 -12.83 35.74
N HIS A 313 6.48 -11.99 35.71
CA HIS A 313 7.31 -11.70 34.56
C HIS A 313 8.02 -12.95 34.04
N HIS A 314 7.62 -13.40 32.86
CA HIS A 314 8.47 -14.18 31.97
C HIS A 314 8.44 -13.49 30.60
N ASP A 315 9.63 -13.10 30.14
CA ASP A 315 9.89 -12.66 28.77
C ASP A 315 9.47 -13.78 27.81
N HIS A 316 8.35 -13.61 27.19
CA HIS A 316 7.95 -14.40 26.03
C HIS A 316 7.79 -13.46 24.84
N ASP A 317 8.60 -13.68 23.82
CA ASP A 317 8.37 -13.22 22.46
C ASP A 317 6.93 -13.58 22.08
N HIS A 318 6.05 -12.60 22.13
CA HIS A 318 4.69 -12.76 21.61
C HIS A 318 4.76 -12.71 20.09
N ASP A 319 4.94 -13.88 19.52
CA ASP A 319 4.55 -14.17 18.14
C ASP A 319 3.04 -13.93 18.05
N HIS A 320 2.66 -12.70 17.66
CA HIS A 320 1.29 -12.37 17.32
C HIS A 320 0.94 -13.16 16.06
N GLY A 321 0.36 -14.34 16.25
CA GLY A 321 -0.19 -15.13 15.17
C GLY A 321 -1.19 -14.30 14.37
N HIS A 322 -0.68 -13.66 13.32
CA HIS A 322 -1.51 -13.05 12.30
C HIS A 322 -2.34 -14.15 11.69
N HIS A 323 -3.66 -14.13 11.88
CA HIS A 323 -4.57 -14.94 11.09
C HIS A 323 -4.44 -14.49 9.64
N HIS A 324 -3.48 -15.08 8.94
CA HIS A 324 -3.39 -14.90 7.50
C HIS A 324 -4.63 -15.52 6.86
N PRO A 325 -5.26 -14.87 5.90
CA PRO A 325 -6.36 -15.46 5.12
C PRO A 325 -5.91 -16.73 4.37
N TYR A 326 -4.61 -16.93 4.30
CA TYR A 326 -3.98 -18.15 3.86
C TYR A 326 -3.50 -18.92 5.09
N PRO A 327 -4.25 -19.93 5.59
CA PRO A 327 -3.94 -20.66 6.82
C PRO A 327 -2.61 -21.41 6.79
N HIS A 328 -1.89 -21.34 5.69
CA HIS A 328 -0.57 -21.91 5.49
C HIS A 328 0.39 -20.89 4.86
N ALA A 329 0.46 -19.70 5.47
CA ALA A 329 1.43 -18.68 5.07
C ALA A 329 2.88 -19.21 5.03
N ASP A 330 3.17 -20.24 5.81
CA ASP A 330 4.45 -20.97 5.83
C ASP A 330 4.60 -21.97 4.68
N HIS A 331 3.50 -22.24 3.94
CA HIS A 331 3.56 -23.20 2.84
C HIS A 331 3.94 -22.49 1.54
N PRO A 332 5.00 -22.90 0.84
CA PRO A 332 5.52 -22.21 -0.34
C PRO A 332 4.56 -22.16 -1.54
N HIS A 333 3.45 -22.89 -1.48
CA HIS A 333 2.46 -22.96 -2.55
C HIS A 333 1.11 -22.33 -2.17
N GLY A 334 1.03 -21.60 -1.04
CA GLY A 334 -0.20 -20.95 -0.60
C GLY A 334 -1.20 -21.87 0.09
N PRO A 335 -2.47 -21.48 0.21
CA PRO A 335 -3.46 -22.22 0.98
C PRO A 335 -3.72 -23.62 0.43
N ARG A 336 -3.99 -24.55 1.32
CA ARG A 336 -4.56 -25.85 0.91
C ARG A 336 -5.97 -25.60 0.39
N THR A 337 -6.12 -25.65 -0.91
CA THR A 337 -7.42 -25.46 -1.58
C THR A 337 -8.28 -26.73 -1.63
N LEU A 338 -7.71 -27.87 -1.25
CA LEU A 338 -8.44 -29.14 -1.21
C LEU A 338 -8.41 -29.70 0.21
N PRO A 339 -9.55 -30.17 0.74
CA PRO A 339 -9.54 -31.00 1.94
C PRO A 339 -8.66 -32.21 1.69
N ALA A 340 -7.84 -32.60 2.67
CA ALA A 340 -7.19 -33.88 2.60
C ALA A 340 -8.28 -34.95 2.47
N GLU A 341 -8.20 -35.77 1.42
CA GLU A 341 -9.07 -36.95 1.32
C GLU A 341 -8.86 -37.77 2.58
N GLY A 342 -9.91 -37.85 3.37
CA GLY A 342 -9.90 -38.65 4.59
C GLY A 342 -9.78 -40.12 4.28
N ASP A 343 -8.89 -40.80 4.94
CA ASP A 343 -8.95 -42.24 5.14
C ASP A 343 -10.20 -42.63 5.97
#